data_a90900869762d3a3f70def282f14fb9f
#
_entry.id   a90900869762d3a3f70def282f14fb9f
#
_cell.length_a   1.000
_cell.length_b   1.000
_cell.length_c   1.000
_cell.angle_alpha   90.00
_cell.angle_beta   90.00
_cell.angle_gamma   90.00
#
_symmetry.space_group_name_H-M   'P 1'
#
loop_
_entity.id
_entity.type
_entity.pdbx_description
1 polymer ?
#
loop_
_entity_poly.entity_id
_entity_poly.type
_entity_poly.pdbx_seq_one_letter_code
_entity_poly.pdbx_strand_id
1 'polypeptide(L)'
;MLATLADSTGWFGGVSGMAIGLILGSFTGMASYRWPRSENWYAPSHCPHCNHKLGIAQLVPVASWLWQRGKAACCGAPISARYPLAELATALPTAVMGWHFGIGPAFILLAILICTLVLLSTIDFETGYIPDGSSLTIAATGLCWLYLSPPYFWWEPALSIGQCLLVGV
;
A
#
# COMPACT_ATOMS: atom_id res chain seq x y z
N MET A 1 31.84 6.24 -10.33
CA MET A 1 31.77 6.60 -8.91
C MET A 1 30.37 7.09 -8.46
N LEU A 2 29.60 7.82 -9.30
CA LEU A 2 28.21 8.21 -8.99
C LEU A 2 27.20 7.03 -9.11
N ALA A 3 27.42 6.06 -10.00
CA ALA A 3 26.56 4.88 -10.18
C ALA A 3 26.57 3.95 -8.96
N THR A 4 27.71 3.81 -8.28
CA THR A 4 27.83 2.94 -7.08
C THR A 4 27.15 3.53 -5.84
N LEU A 5 27.02 4.86 -5.75
CA LEU A 5 26.26 5.51 -4.69
C LEU A 5 24.76 5.41 -4.90
N ALA A 6 24.30 5.43 -6.17
CA ALA A 6 22.90 5.21 -6.53
C ALA A 6 22.42 3.79 -6.14
N ASP A 7 23.25 2.77 -6.35
CA ASP A 7 22.92 1.38 -5.99
C ASP A 7 22.75 1.19 -4.46
N SER A 8 23.61 1.81 -3.64
CA SER A 8 23.50 1.68 -2.18
C SER A 8 22.28 2.43 -1.62
N THR A 9 21.90 3.57 -2.19
CA THR A 9 20.70 4.32 -1.78
C THR A 9 19.42 3.63 -2.24
N GLY A 10 19.40 3.04 -3.44
CA GLY A 10 18.28 2.26 -3.96
C GLY A 10 17.95 1.05 -3.09
N TRP A 11 18.95 0.26 -2.73
CA TRP A 11 18.78 -0.88 -1.83
C TRP A 11 18.17 -0.47 -0.48
N PHE A 12 18.74 0.55 0.17
CA PHE A 12 18.23 1.04 1.45
C PHE A 12 16.79 1.57 1.32
N GLY A 13 16.49 2.32 0.27
CA GLY A 13 15.15 2.79 -0.05
C GLY A 13 14.16 1.65 -0.27
N GLY A 14 14.56 0.61 -1.00
CA GLY A 14 13.73 -0.56 -1.26
C GLY A 14 13.39 -1.35 -0.01
N VAL A 15 14.38 -1.64 0.84
CA VAL A 15 14.18 -2.36 2.12
C VAL A 15 13.30 -1.54 3.06
N SER A 16 13.57 -0.24 3.19
CA SER A 16 12.77 0.66 4.02
C SER A 16 11.34 0.79 3.48
N GLY A 17 11.18 0.91 2.17
CA GLY A 17 9.88 0.93 1.49
C GLY A 17 9.08 -0.35 1.73
N MET A 18 9.73 -1.52 1.67
CA MET A 18 9.10 -2.81 2.00
C MET A 18 8.60 -2.83 3.45
N ALA A 19 9.44 -2.44 4.40
CA ALA A 19 9.07 -2.44 5.82
C ALA A 19 7.90 -1.48 6.10
N ILE A 20 7.96 -0.26 5.57
CA ILE A 20 6.88 0.72 5.67
C ILE A 20 5.61 0.18 5.02
N GLY A 21 5.72 -0.38 3.82
CA GLY A 21 4.60 -0.94 3.09
C GLY A 21 3.90 -2.10 3.79
N LEU A 22 4.64 -2.97 4.48
CA LEU A 22 4.07 -4.05 5.30
C LEU A 22 3.24 -3.48 6.46
N ILE A 23 3.76 -2.47 7.16
CA ILE A 23 3.05 -1.82 8.28
C ILE A 23 1.77 -1.13 7.78
N LEU A 24 1.89 -0.36 6.70
CA LEU A 24 0.75 0.32 6.08
C LEU A 24 -0.27 -0.67 5.52
N GLY A 25 0.17 -1.79 4.96
CA GLY A 25 -0.67 -2.86 4.44
C GLY A 25 -1.49 -3.55 5.53
N SER A 26 -0.88 -3.81 6.68
CA SER A 26 -1.58 -4.35 7.85
C SER A 26 -2.66 -3.38 8.35
N PHE A 27 -2.33 -2.08 8.42
CA PHE A 27 -3.34 -1.04 8.71
C PHE A 27 -4.46 -1.01 7.66
N THR A 28 -4.11 -1.08 6.37
CA THR A 28 -5.07 -1.10 5.26
C THR A 28 -6.00 -2.30 5.35
N GLY A 29 -5.48 -3.48 5.68
CA GLY A 29 -6.27 -4.69 5.90
C GLY A 29 -7.27 -4.55 7.06
N MET A 30 -6.86 -3.94 8.16
CA MET A 30 -7.74 -3.62 9.30
C MET A 30 -8.80 -2.58 8.90
N ALA A 31 -8.39 -1.54 8.20
CA ALA A 31 -9.25 -0.45 7.74
C ALA A 31 -10.34 -0.95 6.78
N SER A 32 -9.99 -1.81 5.83
CA SER A 32 -10.94 -2.39 4.87
C SER A 32 -12.03 -3.24 5.54
N TYR A 33 -11.71 -3.87 6.67
CA TYR A 33 -12.69 -4.61 7.45
C TYR A 33 -13.62 -3.70 8.24
N ARG A 34 -13.07 -2.69 8.92
CA ARG A 34 -13.81 -1.84 9.87
C ARG A 34 -14.66 -0.76 9.20
N TRP A 35 -14.15 -0.17 8.12
CA TRP A 35 -14.81 0.96 7.45
C TRP A 35 -16.25 0.63 7.02
N PRO A 36 -16.52 -0.43 6.24
CA PRO A 36 -17.88 -0.73 5.82
C PRO A 36 -18.82 -1.12 6.96
N ARG A 37 -18.23 -1.55 8.11
CA ARG A 37 -18.99 -1.98 9.30
C ARG A 37 -19.19 -0.87 10.32
N SER A 38 -18.68 0.33 10.07
CA SER A 38 -18.70 1.46 11.02
C SER A 38 -18.12 1.09 12.39
N GLU A 39 -17.15 0.20 12.43
CA GLU A 39 -16.49 -0.24 13.66
C GLU A 39 -15.48 0.80 14.17
N ASN A 40 -15.25 0.80 15.47
CA ASN A 40 -14.32 1.72 16.12
C ASN A 40 -12.88 1.46 15.67
N TRP A 41 -12.24 2.48 15.09
CA TRP A 41 -10.87 2.45 14.58
C TRP A 41 -9.81 2.22 15.66
N TYR A 42 -10.10 2.66 16.89
CA TYR A 42 -9.19 2.58 18.05
C TYR A 42 -9.38 1.30 18.87
N ALA A 43 -10.35 0.46 18.51
CA ALA A 43 -10.53 -0.81 19.20
C ALA A 43 -9.32 -1.73 18.99
N PRO A 44 -8.87 -2.42 20.04
CA PRO A 44 -7.79 -3.40 19.91
C PRO A 44 -8.15 -4.47 18.88
N SER A 45 -7.15 -4.98 18.16
CA SER A 45 -7.37 -6.09 17.24
C SER A 45 -7.78 -7.34 18.01
N HIS A 46 -8.84 -7.98 17.57
CA HIS A 46 -9.40 -9.19 18.18
C HIS A 46 -9.70 -10.25 17.12
N CYS A 47 -9.75 -11.49 17.52
CA CYS A 47 -10.14 -12.59 16.67
C CYS A 47 -11.63 -12.49 16.34
N PRO A 48 -12.07 -12.49 15.07
CA PRO A 48 -13.48 -12.38 14.71
C PRO A 48 -14.33 -13.60 15.15
N HIS A 49 -13.68 -14.74 15.46
CA HIS A 49 -14.36 -15.96 15.84
C HIS A 49 -14.55 -16.13 17.37
N CYS A 50 -13.55 -15.74 18.17
CA CYS A 50 -13.59 -15.96 19.63
C CYS A 50 -13.41 -14.68 20.46
N ASN A 51 -13.33 -13.51 19.82
CA ASN A 51 -13.14 -12.20 20.45
C ASN A 51 -11.88 -12.07 21.33
N HIS A 52 -10.95 -13.04 21.25
CA HIS A 52 -9.69 -12.96 21.97
C HIS A 52 -8.83 -11.82 21.42
N LYS A 53 -8.24 -10.98 22.30
CA LYS A 53 -7.33 -9.90 21.91
C LYS A 53 -6.08 -10.47 21.25
N LEU A 54 -5.70 -9.92 20.11
CA LEU A 54 -4.49 -10.32 19.39
C LEU A 54 -3.27 -9.63 19.99
N GLY A 55 -2.22 -10.41 20.26
CA GLY A 55 -0.93 -9.90 20.70
C GLY A 55 -0.11 -9.34 19.52
N ILE A 56 0.93 -8.55 19.83
CA ILE A 56 1.80 -7.92 18.83
C ILE A 56 2.41 -8.94 17.87
N ALA A 57 2.84 -10.10 18.37
CA ALA A 57 3.41 -11.17 17.54
C ALA A 57 2.42 -11.73 16.49
N GLN A 58 1.13 -11.65 16.76
CA GLN A 58 0.06 -12.09 15.84
C GLN A 58 -0.30 -11.01 14.81
N LEU A 59 0.19 -9.79 15.00
CA LEU A 59 -0.02 -8.64 14.13
C LEU A 59 1.18 -8.35 13.21
N VAL A 60 2.26 -9.14 13.30
CA VAL A 60 3.43 -8.98 12.39
C VAL A 60 2.98 -9.32 10.98
N PRO A 61 3.06 -8.34 10.03
CA PRO A 61 2.52 -8.54 8.70
C PRO A 61 3.14 -9.74 7.98
N VAL A 62 2.32 -10.49 7.27
CA VAL A 62 2.67 -11.70 6.50
C VAL A 62 3.28 -12.80 7.38
N ALA A 63 4.30 -12.46 8.18
CA ALA A 63 5.04 -13.43 8.99
C ALA A 63 4.16 -14.15 10.00
N SER A 64 3.25 -13.45 10.67
CA SER A 64 2.34 -14.06 11.64
C SER A 64 1.38 -15.05 10.97
N TRP A 65 0.88 -14.73 9.79
CA TRP A 65 0.00 -15.61 9.02
C TRP A 65 0.71 -16.89 8.57
N LEU A 66 1.94 -16.76 8.07
CA LEU A 66 2.80 -17.89 7.68
C LEU A 66 3.13 -18.77 8.88
N TRP A 67 3.56 -18.18 10.00
CA TRP A 67 3.90 -18.92 11.22
C TRP A 67 2.69 -19.68 11.78
N GLN A 68 1.54 -19.04 11.78
CA GLN A 68 0.28 -19.63 12.25
C GLN A 68 -0.36 -20.57 11.21
N ARG A 69 0.28 -20.74 10.02
CA ARG A 69 -0.23 -21.56 8.91
C ARG A 69 -1.68 -21.25 8.53
N GLY A 70 -2.02 -19.94 8.56
CA GLY A 70 -3.36 -19.45 8.25
C GLY A 70 -4.43 -19.82 9.30
N LYS A 71 -4.07 -20.16 10.54
CA LYS A 71 -5.00 -20.51 11.62
C LYS A 71 -4.77 -19.62 12.84
N ALA A 72 -5.84 -19.13 13.43
CA ALA A 72 -5.77 -18.30 14.63
C ALA A 72 -5.22 -19.10 15.83
N ALA A 73 -4.15 -18.62 16.46
CA ALA A 73 -3.51 -19.28 17.59
C ALA A 73 -4.42 -19.45 18.82
N CYS A 74 -5.46 -18.61 18.94
CA CYS A 74 -6.40 -18.62 20.09
C CYS A 74 -7.48 -19.69 19.96
N CYS A 75 -7.98 -19.99 18.76
CA CYS A 75 -9.13 -20.88 18.55
C CYS A 75 -9.00 -21.83 17.36
N GLY A 76 -7.88 -21.78 16.63
CA GLY A 76 -7.63 -22.63 15.46
C GLY A 76 -8.50 -22.28 14.23
N ALA A 77 -9.33 -21.25 14.29
CA ALA A 77 -10.17 -20.85 13.15
C ALA A 77 -9.31 -20.35 11.98
N PRO A 78 -9.74 -20.54 10.72
CA PRO A 78 -8.96 -20.11 9.56
C PRO A 78 -8.88 -18.58 9.50
N ILE A 79 -7.66 -18.06 9.24
CA ILE A 79 -7.42 -16.64 8.97
C ILE A 79 -7.46 -16.43 7.46
N SER A 80 -8.30 -15.51 7.00
CA SER A 80 -8.45 -15.19 5.58
C SER A 80 -7.11 -14.77 4.95
N ALA A 81 -6.81 -15.30 3.77
CA ALA A 81 -5.64 -14.92 2.98
C ALA A 81 -5.68 -13.46 2.50
N ARG A 82 -6.83 -12.78 2.56
CA ARG A 82 -6.96 -11.35 2.22
C ARG A 82 -6.01 -10.45 3.01
N TYR A 83 -5.73 -10.78 4.30
CA TYR A 83 -4.84 -10.00 5.13
C TYR A 83 -3.40 -9.99 4.58
N PRO A 84 -2.72 -11.13 4.45
CA PRO A 84 -1.38 -11.15 3.87
C PRO A 84 -1.35 -10.68 2.40
N LEU A 85 -2.44 -10.85 1.64
CA LEU A 85 -2.51 -10.33 0.27
C LEU A 85 -2.55 -8.80 0.25
N ALA A 86 -3.34 -8.15 1.10
CA ALA A 86 -3.36 -6.69 1.20
C ALA A 86 -2.01 -6.13 1.68
N GLU A 87 -1.35 -6.82 2.62
CA GLU A 87 -0.02 -6.47 3.12
C GLU A 87 1.04 -6.53 2.01
N LEU A 88 1.06 -7.60 1.21
CA LEU A 88 1.97 -7.74 0.07
C LEU A 88 1.62 -6.78 -1.07
N ALA A 89 0.34 -6.58 -1.37
CA ALA A 89 -0.12 -5.64 -2.39
C ALA A 89 0.26 -4.19 -2.08
N THR A 90 0.45 -3.86 -0.80
CA THR A 90 0.97 -2.56 -0.37
C THR A 90 2.50 -2.57 -0.34
N ALA A 91 3.11 -3.61 0.21
CA ALA A 91 4.55 -3.68 0.45
C ALA A 91 5.39 -3.75 -0.84
N LEU A 92 4.96 -4.53 -1.82
CA LEU A 92 5.75 -4.69 -3.05
C LEU A 92 5.84 -3.40 -3.87
N PRO A 93 4.74 -2.68 -4.17
CA PRO A 93 4.85 -1.40 -4.87
C PRO A 93 5.60 -0.33 -4.07
N THR A 94 5.40 -0.25 -2.74
CA THR A 94 6.14 0.71 -1.91
C THR A 94 7.63 0.40 -1.86
N ALA A 95 8.04 -0.87 -1.91
CA ALA A 95 9.44 -1.26 -2.03
C ALA A 95 10.05 -0.78 -3.35
N VAL A 96 9.33 -0.97 -4.46
CA VAL A 96 9.76 -0.48 -5.79
C VAL A 96 9.86 1.04 -5.80
N MET A 97 8.88 1.74 -5.23
CA MET A 97 8.92 3.21 -5.14
C MET A 97 10.06 3.70 -4.24
N GLY A 98 10.30 3.02 -3.11
CA GLY A 98 11.45 3.33 -2.24
C GLY A 98 12.80 3.10 -2.93
N TRP A 99 12.90 2.06 -3.76
CA TRP A 99 14.09 1.80 -4.57
C TRP A 99 14.37 2.93 -5.57
N HIS A 100 13.34 3.39 -6.30
CA HIS A 100 13.49 4.39 -7.35
C HIS A 100 13.58 5.83 -6.84
N PHE A 101 12.77 6.21 -5.86
CA PHE A 101 12.64 7.59 -5.40
C PHE A 101 13.34 7.85 -4.05
N GLY A 102 13.82 6.79 -3.38
CA GLY A 102 14.25 6.90 -1.99
C GLY A 102 13.09 7.24 -1.04
N ILE A 103 13.40 7.47 0.22
CA ILE A 103 12.40 7.87 1.24
C ILE A 103 12.33 9.41 1.27
N GLY A 104 11.40 9.98 0.53
CA GLY A 104 11.21 11.43 0.37
C GLY A 104 9.75 11.79 0.13
N PRO A 105 9.46 13.07 -0.18
CA PRO A 105 8.07 13.53 -0.40
C PRO A 105 7.33 12.76 -1.50
N ALA A 106 8.01 12.44 -2.60
CA ALA A 106 7.46 11.63 -3.69
C ALA A 106 7.07 10.22 -3.20
N PHE A 107 7.93 9.58 -2.42
CA PHE A 107 7.64 8.28 -1.81
C PHE A 107 6.40 8.33 -0.90
N ILE A 108 6.28 9.37 -0.08
CA ILE A 108 5.13 9.53 0.84
C ILE A 108 3.83 9.63 0.05
N LEU A 109 3.78 10.47 -0.99
CA LEU A 109 2.59 10.60 -1.84
C LEU A 109 2.21 9.30 -2.53
N LEU A 110 3.19 8.60 -3.09
CA LEU A 110 2.96 7.32 -3.76
C LEU A 110 2.53 6.24 -2.76
N ALA A 111 3.10 6.21 -1.55
CA ALA A 111 2.68 5.29 -0.50
C ALA A 111 1.22 5.53 -0.07
N ILE A 112 0.80 6.80 0.08
CA ILE A 112 -0.61 7.15 0.36
C ILE A 112 -1.51 6.68 -0.79
N LEU A 113 -1.12 6.92 -2.02
CA LEU A 113 -1.88 6.48 -3.20
C LEU A 113 -2.01 4.95 -3.24
N ILE A 114 -0.91 4.21 -3.06
CA ILE A 114 -0.91 2.75 -3.03
C ILE A 114 -1.84 2.22 -1.92
N CYS A 115 -1.73 2.76 -0.69
CA CYS A 115 -2.60 2.38 0.41
C CYS A 115 -4.07 2.62 0.09
N THR A 116 -4.38 3.78 -0.51
CA THR A 116 -5.76 4.14 -0.88
C THR A 116 -6.31 3.19 -1.95
N LEU A 117 -5.51 2.85 -2.96
CA LEU A 117 -5.91 1.92 -4.02
C LEU A 117 -6.12 0.49 -3.49
N VAL A 118 -5.23 0.00 -2.62
CA VAL A 118 -5.38 -1.33 -2.00
C VAL A 118 -6.60 -1.36 -1.08
N LEU A 119 -6.82 -0.32 -0.28
CA LEU A 119 -7.99 -0.18 0.57
C LEU A 119 -9.28 -0.22 -0.25
N LEU A 120 -9.34 0.62 -1.30
CA LEU A 120 -10.48 0.71 -2.19
C LEU A 120 -10.77 -0.64 -2.86
N SER A 121 -9.75 -1.26 -3.46
CA SER A 121 -9.89 -2.56 -4.13
C SER A 121 -10.37 -3.65 -3.17
N THR A 122 -9.90 -3.64 -1.92
CA THR A 122 -10.29 -4.63 -0.91
C THR A 122 -11.74 -4.43 -0.46
N ILE A 123 -12.19 -3.18 -0.28
CA ILE A 123 -13.58 -2.85 0.08
C ILE A 123 -14.51 -3.19 -1.07
N ASP A 124 -14.18 -2.76 -2.29
CA ASP A 124 -14.98 -3.00 -3.49
C ASP A 124 -15.17 -4.49 -3.75
N PHE A 125 -14.10 -5.28 -3.64
CA PHE A 125 -14.17 -6.73 -3.82
C PHE A 125 -15.11 -7.42 -2.82
N GLU A 126 -15.24 -6.89 -1.59
CA GLU A 126 -16.08 -7.50 -0.56
C GLU A 126 -17.51 -6.99 -0.54
N THR A 127 -17.70 -5.70 -0.84
CA THR A 127 -18.99 -5.02 -0.60
C THR A 127 -19.58 -4.38 -1.85
N GLY A 128 -18.80 -4.23 -2.92
CA GLY A 128 -19.18 -3.45 -4.10
C GLY A 128 -19.37 -1.96 -3.80
N TYR A 129 -18.84 -1.47 -2.67
CA TYR A 129 -18.98 -0.09 -2.23
C TYR A 129 -17.67 0.66 -2.35
N ILE A 130 -17.72 1.84 -2.95
CA ILE A 130 -16.57 2.75 -3.09
C ILE A 130 -16.76 3.93 -2.13
N PRO A 131 -15.92 4.06 -1.07
CA PRO A 131 -16.01 5.20 -0.16
C PRO A 131 -15.65 6.51 -0.85
N ASP A 132 -16.48 7.55 -0.74
CA ASP A 132 -16.25 8.87 -1.36
C ASP A 132 -14.93 9.51 -0.93
N GLY A 133 -14.52 9.28 0.34
CA GLY A 133 -13.24 9.76 0.85
C GLY A 133 -12.01 9.21 0.11
N SER A 134 -12.09 8.02 -0.48
CA SER A 134 -11.00 7.45 -1.27
C SER A 134 -10.79 8.19 -2.59
N SER A 135 -11.88 8.59 -3.25
CA SER A 135 -11.82 9.40 -4.48
C SER A 135 -11.20 10.77 -4.22
N LEU A 136 -11.56 11.40 -3.10
CA LEU A 136 -10.96 12.67 -2.68
C LEU A 136 -9.46 12.52 -2.37
N THR A 137 -9.06 11.44 -1.70
CA THR A 137 -7.65 11.17 -1.40
C THR A 137 -6.83 10.97 -2.68
N ILE A 138 -7.36 10.23 -3.67
CA ILE A 138 -6.71 10.04 -4.96
C ILE A 138 -6.56 11.37 -5.70
N ALA A 139 -7.61 12.19 -5.74
CA ALA A 139 -7.57 13.52 -6.38
C ALA A 139 -6.56 14.45 -5.69
N ALA A 140 -6.56 14.49 -4.36
CA ALA A 140 -5.63 15.31 -3.60
C ALA A 140 -4.16 14.88 -3.79
N THR A 141 -3.88 13.57 -3.77
CA THR A 141 -2.52 13.05 -4.03
C THR A 141 -2.07 13.36 -5.46
N GLY A 142 -2.97 13.23 -6.44
CA GLY A 142 -2.70 13.60 -7.83
C GLY A 142 -2.37 15.09 -7.99
N LEU A 143 -3.16 15.98 -7.40
CA LEU A 143 -2.90 17.43 -7.41
C LEU A 143 -1.59 17.79 -6.71
N CYS A 144 -1.30 17.16 -5.58
CA CYS A 144 -0.04 17.36 -4.86
C CYS A 144 1.16 16.87 -5.68
N TRP A 145 1.02 15.75 -6.37
CA TRP A 145 2.03 15.25 -7.32
C TRP A 145 2.27 16.26 -8.44
N LEU A 146 1.21 16.80 -9.04
CA LEU A 146 1.29 17.85 -10.07
C LEU A 146 2.10 19.06 -9.58
N TYR A 147 1.85 19.50 -8.35
CA TYR A 147 2.55 20.64 -7.76
C TYR A 147 4.02 20.36 -7.48
N LEU A 148 4.37 19.15 -7.07
CA LEU A 148 5.75 18.75 -6.73
C LEU A 148 6.57 18.33 -7.93
N SER A 149 5.93 17.97 -9.06
CA SER A 149 6.62 17.53 -10.26
C SER A 149 7.17 18.73 -11.04
N PRO A 150 8.43 18.67 -11.55
CA PRO A 150 8.97 19.73 -12.38
C PRO A 150 8.13 19.93 -13.66
N PRO A 151 7.96 21.15 -14.14
CA PRO A 151 7.08 21.46 -15.28
C PRO A 151 7.45 20.72 -16.57
N TYR A 152 8.72 20.36 -16.78
CA TYR A 152 9.15 19.61 -17.96
C TYR A 152 8.70 18.15 -17.98
N PHE A 153 8.31 17.57 -16.84
CA PHE A 153 7.83 16.19 -16.74
C PHE A 153 6.51 15.97 -17.50
N TRP A 154 5.73 17.01 -17.70
CA TRP A 154 4.42 16.95 -18.37
C TRP A 154 4.53 16.97 -19.90
N TRP A 155 5.60 17.53 -20.45
CA TRP A 155 5.76 17.70 -21.89
C TRP A 155 6.40 16.47 -22.57
N GLU A 156 7.25 15.74 -21.86
CA GLU A 156 7.94 14.57 -22.42
C GLU A 156 7.00 13.44 -22.89
N PRO A 157 5.97 13.00 -22.08
CA PRO A 157 5.05 11.99 -22.58
C PRO A 157 4.20 12.48 -23.74
N ALA A 158 3.81 13.75 -23.75
CA ALA A 158 3.05 14.34 -24.87
C ALA A 158 3.91 14.42 -26.16
N LEU A 159 5.19 14.74 -26.02
CA LEU A 159 6.15 14.75 -27.14
C LEU A 159 6.45 13.32 -27.62
N SER A 160 6.60 12.35 -26.74
CA SER A 160 6.83 10.94 -27.11
C SER A 160 5.62 10.32 -27.80
N ILE A 161 4.40 10.62 -27.36
CA ILE A 161 3.17 10.20 -28.04
C ILE A 161 3.07 10.87 -29.42
N GLY A 162 3.39 12.16 -29.51
CA GLY A 162 3.44 12.89 -30.77
C GLY A 162 4.47 12.30 -31.74
N GLN A 163 5.64 11.92 -31.26
CA GLN A 163 6.67 11.27 -32.05
C GLN A 163 6.26 9.86 -32.51
N CYS A 164 5.61 9.06 -31.66
CA CYS A 164 5.08 7.75 -32.05
C CYS A 164 3.99 7.86 -33.13
N LEU A 165 3.17 8.89 -33.07
CA LEU A 165 2.14 9.14 -34.08
C LEU A 165 2.71 9.65 -35.41
N LEU A 166 3.86 10.38 -35.40
CA LEU A 166 4.53 10.89 -36.60
C LEU A 166 5.41 9.84 -37.28
N VAL A 167 5.92 8.85 -36.54
CA VAL A 167 6.79 7.77 -37.10
C VAL A 167 5.94 6.58 -37.59
N GLY A 168 4.66 6.53 -37.25
CA GLY A 168 3.72 5.48 -37.68
C GLY A 168 3.03 5.74 -39.05
N VAL A 169 3.56 6.67 -39.89
CA VAL A 169 3.11 6.90 -41.26
C VAL A 169 4.14 6.41 -42.25
#